data_b4d2ecbdb9cbb01f5e59b0ee84881244
#
_entry.id   b4d2ecbdb9cbb01f5e59b0ee84881244
#
_cell.length_a   1.000
_cell.length_b   1.000
_cell.length_c   1.000
_cell.angle_alpha   90.00
_cell.angle_beta   90.00
_cell.angle_gamma   90.00
#
_symmetry.space_group_name_H-M   'P 1'
#
loop_
_entity.id
_entity.type
_entity.pdbx_description
1 polymer ?
#
loop_
_entity_poly.entity_id
_entity_poly.type
_entity_poly.pdbx_seq_one_letter_code
_entity_poly.pdbx_strand_id
1 'polypeptide(L)'
;FVEVKSFISNGFWNHNVEDNAYALLRTTDGVVAMLHSSATQWRHRFSLEITLEKGTLILSGILSGTKSYGEETLTISRNIGDDRGNPHDEVISYKYDPSWEDEIEEFALAIIGNTKIKNGSSLEALKTMDLVYQIYCADSDWKNAWNLSDKI
;
A
#
# COMPACT_ATOMS: atom_id res chain seq x y z
N PHE A 1 8.24 4.63 -9.73
CA PHE A 1 7.76 3.88 -10.89
C PHE A 1 7.93 4.73 -12.15
N VAL A 2 8.14 4.08 -13.30
CA VAL A 2 8.36 4.74 -14.60
C VAL A 2 7.25 4.44 -15.61
N GLU A 3 6.43 3.46 -15.33
CA GLU A 3 5.23 3.15 -16.11
C GLU A 3 4.07 2.89 -15.14
N VAL A 4 2.95 3.53 -15.42
CA VAL A 4 1.71 3.42 -14.65
C VAL A 4 0.57 3.18 -15.63
N LYS A 5 -0.29 2.19 -15.35
CA LYS A 5 -1.55 1.95 -16.03
C LYS A 5 -2.64 1.75 -14.99
N SER A 6 -3.78 2.36 -15.17
CA SER A 6 -4.85 2.32 -14.19
C SER A 6 -6.24 2.28 -14.79
N PHE A 7 -7.19 1.86 -13.97
CA PHE A 7 -8.62 2.02 -14.15
C PHE A 7 -9.22 2.54 -12.87
N ILE A 8 -9.94 3.66 -12.94
CA ILE A 8 -10.54 4.34 -11.81
C ILE A 8 -12.05 4.36 -11.99
N SER A 9 -12.81 4.15 -10.93
CA SER A 9 -14.27 4.21 -10.98
C SER A 9 -14.87 4.85 -9.74
N ASN A 10 -16.07 5.44 -9.89
CA ASN A 10 -16.90 5.99 -8.81
C ASN A 10 -18.39 5.71 -9.01
N GLY A 11 -18.72 4.58 -9.65
CA GLY A 11 -20.08 4.26 -10.08
C GLY A 11 -21.02 3.75 -8.97
N PHE A 12 -20.52 3.47 -7.77
CA PHE A 12 -21.33 2.93 -6.68
C PHE A 12 -21.81 4.02 -5.70
N TRP A 13 -20.90 4.75 -5.08
CA TRP A 13 -21.24 5.77 -4.08
C TRP A 13 -21.63 7.11 -4.71
N ASN A 14 -21.22 7.34 -5.95
CA ASN A 14 -21.46 8.59 -6.69
C ASN A 14 -20.96 9.85 -5.93
N HIS A 15 -19.81 9.73 -5.28
CA HIS A 15 -19.11 10.85 -4.66
C HIS A 15 -18.14 11.51 -5.65
N ASN A 16 -17.59 12.67 -5.28
CA ASN A 16 -16.56 13.37 -6.07
C ASN A 16 -15.15 12.79 -5.85
N VAL A 17 -15.07 11.49 -5.56
CA VAL A 17 -13.84 10.72 -5.37
C VAL A 17 -14.07 9.32 -5.94
N GLU A 18 -13.02 8.57 -6.12
CA GLU A 18 -13.10 7.20 -6.60
C GLU A 18 -13.71 6.24 -5.56
N ASP A 19 -14.41 5.23 -6.05
CA ASP A 19 -14.83 4.07 -5.27
C ASP A 19 -13.80 2.96 -5.34
N ASN A 20 -13.14 2.84 -6.49
CA ASN A 20 -12.15 1.81 -6.79
C ASN A 20 -11.03 2.39 -7.65
N ALA A 21 -9.82 1.96 -7.34
CA ALA A 21 -8.64 2.21 -8.16
C ALA A 21 -7.86 0.89 -8.35
N TYR A 22 -7.58 0.57 -9.61
CA TYR A 22 -6.74 -0.55 -10.03
C TYR A 22 -5.55 0.00 -10.77
N ALA A 23 -4.34 -0.39 -10.39
CA ALA A 23 -3.14 0.07 -11.07
C ALA A 23 -2.11 -1.04 -11.25
N LEU A 24 -1.38 -1.00 -12.37
CA LEU A 24 -0.16 -1.73 -12.64
C LEU A 24 0.99 -0.75 -12.73
N LEU A 25 2.03 -0.99 -11.98
CA LEU A 25 3.18 -0.11 -11.81
C LEU A 25 4.45 -0.86 -12.19
N ARG A 26 5.39 -0.20 -12.88
CA ARG A 26 6.68 -0.77 -13.22
C ARG A 26 7.81 0.18 -12.85
N THR A 27 8.88 -0.37 -12.29
CA THR A 27 10.12 0.35 -12.00
C THR A 27 11.10 0.28 -13.17
N THR A 28 12.16 1.08 -13.14
CA THR A 28 13.24 1.07 -14.17
C THR A 28 13.98 -0.25 -14.24
N ASP A 29 14.12 -0.95 -13.14
CA ASP A 29 14.77 -2.25 -13.01
C ASP A 29 13.84 -3.44 -13.26
N GLY A 30 12.58 -3.15 -13.67
CA GLY A 30 11.63 -4.15 -14.15
C GLY A 30 10.74 -4.76 -13.08
N VAL A 31 10.79 -4.32 -11.84
CA VAL A 31 9.84 -4.77 -10.81
C VAL A 31 8.44 -4.30 -11.18
N VAL A 32 7.47 -5.20 -11.10
CA VAL A 32 6.05 -4.91 -11.37
C VAL A 32 5.26 -5.04 -10.08
N ALA A 33 4.41 -4.05 -9.81
CA ALA A 33 3.47 -4.07 -8.71
C ALA A 33 2.03 -3.90 -9.21
N MET A 34 1.10 -4.53 -8.50
CA MET A 34 -0.34 -4.37 -8.70
C MET A 34 -0.94 -3.74 -7.45
N LEU A 35 -1.76 -2.71 -7.63
CA LEU A 35 -2.49 -2.05 -6.57
C LEU A 35 -3.99 -2.15 -6.83
N HIS A 36 -4.75 -2.48 -5.79
CA HIS A 36 -6.19 -2.36 -5.77
C HIS A 36 -6.61 -1.68 -4.47
N SER A 37 -7.22 -0.51 -4.58
CA SER A 37 -7.86 0.21 -3.49
C SER A 37 -9.37 0.26 -3.75
N SER A 38 -10.19 -0.04 -2.74
CA SER A 38 -11.64 -0.17 -2.93
C SER A 38 -12.42 0.30 -1.71
N ALA A 39 -13.44 1.13 -1.94
CA ALA A 39 -14.47 1.50 -0.96
C ALA A 39 -15.79 0.70 -1.15
N THR A 40 -15.81 -0.31 -2.03
CA THR A 40 -17.00 -1.09 -2.35
C THR A 40 -16.93 -2.55 -1.89
N GLN A 41 -15.86 -2.94 -1.22
CA GLN A 41 -15.76 -4.28 -0.64
C GLN A 41 -16.47 -4.32 0.71
N TRP A 42 -17.48 -5.19 0.82
CA TRP A 42 -18.25 -5.38 2.06
C TRP A 42 -17.42 -5.89 3.24
N ARG A 43 -16.40 -6.69 2.96
CA ARG A 43 -15.43 -7.12 3.95
C ARG A 43 -14.18 -6.29 3.80
N HIS A 44 -13.83 -5.54 4.83
CA HIS A 44 -12.57 -4.82 4.88
C HIS A 44 -11.41 -5.81 4.74
N ARG A 45 -10.47 -5.50 3.90
CA ARG A 45 -9.32 -6.34 3.62
C ARG A 45 -8.08 -5.48 3.41
N PHE A 46 -6.98 -5.91 4.00
CA PHE A 46 -5.64 -5.46 3.64
C PHE A 46 -4.80 -6.69 3.33
N SER A 47 -4.02 -6.64 2.26
CA SER A 47 -3.04 -7.65 1.91
C SER A 47 -1.92 -6.99 1.11
N LEU A 48 -0.68 -7.16 1.56
CA LEU A 48 0.52 -6.81 0.82
C LEU A 48 1.35 -8.06 0.64
N GLU A 49 1.48 -8.52 -0.60
CA GLU A 49 2.26 -9.68 -0.98
C GLU A 49 3.52 -9.23 -1.73
N ILE A 50 4.69 -9.70 -1.28
CA ILE A 50 5.99 -9.34 -1.85
C ILE A 50 6.74 -10.62 -2.18
N THR A 51 6.92 -10.90 -3.47
CA THR A 51 7.75 -12.01 -3.95
C THR A 51 9.20 -11.56 -4.06
N LEU A 52 10.08 -12.30 -3.42
CA LEU A 52 11.51 -12.07 -3.34
C LEU A 52 12.29 -13.27 -3.91
N GLU A 53 13.59 -13.13 -4.13
CA GLU A 53 14.45 -14.21 -4.62
C GLU A 53 14.42 -15.46 -3.73
N LYS A 54 14.31 -15.28 -2.41
CA LYS A 54 14.41 -16.36 -1.41
C LYS A 54 13.09 -16.72 -0.75
N GLY A 55 11.96 -16.21 -1.26
CA GLY A 55 10.66 -16.52 -0.69
C GLY A 55 9.65 -15.40 -0.89
N THR A 56 8.55 -15.50 -0.16
CA THR A 56 7.44 -14.54 -0.20
C THR A 56 7.15 -14.02 1.20
N LEU A 57 6.81 -12.74 1.29
CA LEU A 57 6.26 -12.10 2.48
C LEU A 57 4.82 -11.70 2.21
N ILE A 58 3.91 -12.04 3.12
CA ILE A 58 2.51 -11.63 3.04
C ILE A 58 2.12 -10.94 4.35
N LEU A 59 1.81 -9.65 4.26
CA LEU A 59 1.16 -8.93 5.36
C LEU A 59 -0.34 -8.94 5.13
N SER A 60 -1.10 -9.38 6.13
CA SER A 60 -2.55 -9.48 6.06
C SER A 60 -3.21 -8.87 7.28
N GLY A 61 -4.36 -8.23 7.07
CA GLY A 61 -5.10 -7.55 8.12
C GLY A 61 -4.45 -6.24 8.55
N ILE A 62 -5.16 -5.51 9.38
CA ILE A 62 -4.69 -4.30 10.07
C ILE A 62 -5.35 -4.31 11.45
N LEU A 63 -4.57 -4.20 12.52
CA LEU A 63 -5.11 -3.98 13.85
C LEU A 63 -5.83 -2.63 13.87
N SER A 64 -7.14 -2.68 14.03
CA SER A 64 -7.98 -1.50 14.10
C SER A 64 -8.93 -1.62 15.28
N GLY A 65 -9.42 -0.49 15.81
CA GLY A 65 -10.37 -0.48 16.92
C GLY A 65 -11.64 -1.28 16.64
N THR A 66 -12.07 -1.35 15.39
CA THR A 66 -13.26 -2.12 14.94
C THR A 66 -12.98 -3.59 14.67
N LYS A 67 -11.70 -3.99 14.55
CA LYS A 67 -11.25 -5.33 14.13
C LYS A 67 -11.84 -5.79 12.78
N SER A 68 -12.30 -4.87 11.96
CA SER A 68 -12.97 -5.16 10.69
C SER A 68 -12.05 -5.75 9.62
N TYR A 69 -10.74 -5.48 9.70
CA TYR A 69 -9.72 -6.02 8.79
C TYR A 69 -9.21 -7.42 9.17
N GLY A 70 -9.68 -7.98 10.30
CA GLY A 70 -9.23 -9.27 10.81
C GLY A 70 -7.97 -9.18 11.66
N GLU A 71 -7.31 -10.32 11.83
CA GLU A 71 -6.06 -10.44 12.56
C GLU A 71 -4.90 -9.93 11.70
N GLU A 72 -4.01 -9.14 12.31
CA GLU A 72 -2.81 -8.68 11.62
C GLU A 72 -1.72 -9.74 11.71
N THR A 73 -1.24 -10.18 10.54
CA THR A 73 -0.26 -11.25 10.43
C THR A 73 0.83 -10.93 9.42
N LEU A 74 2.03 -11.42 9.68
CA LEU A 74 3.10 -11.55 8.71
C LEU A 74 3.35 -13.03 8.46
N THR A 75 3.12 -13.47 7.22
CA THR A 75 3.49 -14.82 6.77
C THR A 75 4.81 -14.75 5.98
N ILE A 76 5.74 -15.61 6.33
CA ILE A 76 7.06 -15.73 5.70
C ILE A 76 7.16 -17.14 5.12
N SER A 77 7.17 -17.24 3.79
CA SER A 77 7.35 -18.48 3.04
C SER A 77 8.76 -18.48 2.45
N ARG A 78 9.65 -19.38 2.93
CA ARG A 78 11.03 -19.44 2.44
C ARG A 78 11.18 -20.51 1.38
N ASN A 79 11.83 -20.16 0.28
CA ASN A 79 12.26 -21.14 -0.71
C ASN A 79 13.46 -21.94 -0.17
N ILE A 80 13.23 -23.19 0.17
CA ILE A 80 14.27 -24.13 0.64
C ILE A 80 14.74 -25.10 -0.45
N GLY A 81 14.27 -24.90 -1.69
CA GLY A 81 14.75 -25.61 -2.88
C GLY A 81 14.13 -26.98 -3.14
N ASP A 82 13.44 -27.59 -2.18
CA ASP A 82 12.84 -28.94 -2.32
C ASP A 82 11.39 -29.02 -1.79
N ASP A 83 10.70 -27.88 -1.76
CA ASP A 83 9.32 -27.77 -1.26
C ASP A 83 8.24 -28.06 -2.33
N ARG A 84 8.63 -28.20 -3.60
CA ARG A 84 7.75 -28.47 -4.74
C ARG A 84 6.58 -27.49 -4.87
N GLY A 85 6.81 -26.23 -4.48
CA GLY A 85 5.79 -25.17 -4.51
C GLY A 85 4.82 -25.17 -3.31
N ASN A 86 5.15 -25.92 -2.26
CA ASN A 86 4.40 -25.91 -0.99
C ASN A 86 5.34 -25.63 0.19
N PRO A 87 5.87 -24.40 0.28
CA PRO A 87 6.80 -24.02 1.34
C PRO A 87 6.15 -24.10 2.72
N HIS A 88 6.96 -24.31 3.74
CA HIS A 88 6.51 -24.21 5.12
C HIS A 88 6.39 -22.73 5.50
N ASP A 89 5.18 -22.30 5.85
CA ASP A 89 4.89 -20.94 6.27
C ASP A 89 5.22 -20.73 7.75
N GLU A 90 5.97 -19.68 8.03
CA GLU A 90 6.11 -19.10 9.36
C GLU A 90 5.11 -17.96 9.49
N VAL A 91 4.16 -18.06 10.43
CA VAL A 91 3.14 -17.04 10.65
C VAL A 91 3.36 -16.33 11.97
N ILE A 92 3.54 -15.02 11.91
CA ILE A 92 3.67 -14.13 13.07
C ILE A 92 2.38 -13.34 13.20
N SER A 93 1.71 -13.45 14.34
CA SER A 93 0.48 -12.70 14.65
C SER A 93 0.77 -11.55 15.58
N TYR A 94 0.27 -10.37 15.25
CA TYR A 94 0.36 -9.17 16.07
C TYR A 94 -0.92 -9.00 16.88
N LYS A 95 -0.78 -8.68 18.16
CA LYS A 95 -1.91 -8.55 19.11
C LYS A 95 -2.11 -7.13 19.61
N TYR A 96 -1.12 -6.28 19.41
CA TYR A 96 -1.08 -4.91 19.84
C TYR A 96 -0.55 -4.02 18.72
N ASP A 97 -1.12 -2.86 18.58
CA ASP A 97 -0.74 -1.85 17.58
C ASP A 97 -0.16 -0.62 18.31
N PRO A 98 1.17 -0.46 18.36
CA PRO A 98 1.82 0.70 18.96
C PRO A 98 2.03 1.85 17.97
N SER A 99 1.57 1.75 16.72
CA SER A 99 1.97 2.63 15.60
C SER A 99 1.78 4.12 15.89
N TRP A 100 0.66 4.49 16.53
CA TRP A 100 0.41 5.88 16.93
C TRP A 100 1.35 6.37 18.04
N GLU A 101 1.65 5.52 19.01
CA GLU A 101 2.56 5.83 20.11
C GLU A 101 3.99 6.01 19.57
N ASP A 102 4.45 5.07 18.77
CA ASP A 102 5.77 5.07 18.14
C ASP A 102 5.96 6.29 17.22
N GLU A 103 4.94 6.66 16.43
CA GLU A 103 4.97 7.82 15.52
C GLU A 103 5.09 9.13 16.31
N ILE A 104 4.28 9.31 17.35
CA ILE A 104 4.31 10.52 18.18
C ILE A 104 5.63 10.60 18.98
N GLU A 105 6.13 9.47 19.49
CA GLU A 105 7.42 9.43 20.19
C GLU A 105 8.57 9.79 19.24
N GLU A 106 8.65 9.20 18.05
CA GLU A 106 9.68 9.52 17.05
C GLU A 106 9.64 11.01 16.70
N PHE A 107 8.44 11.56 16.47
CA PHE A 107 8.28 12.97 16.15
C PHE A 107 8.75 13.88 17.29
N ALA A 108 8.37 13.59 18.52
CA ALA A 108 8.78 14.35 19.70
C ALA A 108 10.32 14.29 19.91
N LEU A 109 10.92 13.10 19.79
CA LEU A 109 12.36 12.91 19.90
C LEU A 109 13.13 13.63 18.79
N ALA A 110 12.58 13.67 17.57
CA ALA A 110 13.18 14.41 16.48
C ALA A 110 13.20 15.93 16.74
N ILE A 111 12.15 16.48 17.33
CA ILE A 111 12.09 17.92 17.73
C ILE A 111 13.11 18.20 18.83
N ILE A 112 13.12 17.41 19.91
CA ILE A 112 14.00 17.61 21.08
C ILE A 112 15.48 17.46 20.66
N GLY A 113 15.79 16.43 19.86
CA GLY A 113 17.13 16.11 19.41
C GLY A 113 17.59 16.92 18.20
N ASN A 114 16.72 17.75 17.61
CA ASN A 114 16.96 18.46 16.32
C ASN A 114 17.48 17.51 15.24
N THR A 115 16.87 16.33 15.13
CA THR A 115 17.23 15.28 14.19
C THR A 115 16.18 15.15 13.09
N LYS A 116 16.53 14.46 12.01
CA LYS A 116 15.57 14.19 10.92
C LYS A 116 14.59 13.09 11.32
N ILE A 117 13.35 13.24 10.89
CA ILE A 117 12.35 12.16 10.89
C ILE A 117 12.89 11.00 10.07
N LYS A 118 12.79 9.79 10.59
CA LYS A 118 13.29 8.57 9.94
C LYS A 118 12.23 7.91 9.06
N ASN A 119 10.97 7.91 9.54
CA ASN A 119 9.85 7.26 8.88
C ASN A 119 8.74 8.30 8.59
N GLY A 120 8.11 8.22 7.42
CA GLY A 120 6.98 9.09 7.09
C GLY A 120 7.35 10.57 6.91
N SER A 121 8.55 10.87 6.42
CA SER A 121 8.97 12.26 6.15
C SER A 121 8.06 12.93 5.12
N SER A 122 7.99 14.27 5.15
CA SER A 122 7.23 15.05 4.16
C SER A 122 7.66 14.78 2.71
N LEU A 123 8.93 14.44 2.48
CA LEU A 123 9.41 14.06 1.16
C LEU A 123 8.86 12.69 0.71
N GLU A 124 8.76 11.73 1.62
CA GLU A 124 8.15 10.42 1.34
C GLU A 124 6.65 10.56 1.09
N ALA A 125 5.97 11.36 1.91
CA ALA A 125 4.56 11.70 1.71
C ALA A 125 4.32 12.35 0.35
N LEU A 126 5.17 13.30 -0.06
CA LEU A 126 5.10 13.95 -1.37
C LEU A 126 5.25 12.92 -2.52
N LYS A 127 6.23 12.01 -2.44
CA LYS A 127 6.41 10.94 -3.44
C LYS A 127 5.21 10.00 -3.53
N THR A 128 4.58 9.70 -2.39
CA THR A 128 3.37 8.89 -2.35
C THR A 128 2.22 9.60 -3.03
N MET A 129 2.01 10.89 -2.74
CA MET A 129 0.95 11.68 -3.38
C MET A 129 1.19 11.89 -4.87
N ASP A 130 2.45 12.06 -5.29
CA ASP A 130 2.82 12.11 -6.71
C ASP A 130 2.46 10.80 -7.43
N LEU A 131 2.73 9.65 -6.83
CA LEU A 131 2.33 8.35 -7.39
C LEU A 131 0.80 8.21 -7.48
N VAL A 132 0.06 8.62 -6.45
CA VAL A 132 -1.42 8.63 -6.49
C VAL A 132 -1.93 9.48 -7.65
N TYR A 133 -1.34 10.66 -7.83
CA TYR A 133 -1.71 11.54 -8.94
C TYR A 133 -1.37 10.94 -10.31
N GLN A 134 -0.22 10.28 -10.44
CA GLN A 134 0.14 9.55 -11.66
C GLN A 134 -0.87 8.43 -11.97
N ILE A 135 -1.35 7.72 -10.95
CA ILE A 135 -2.38 6.69 -11.09
C ILE A 135 -3.67 7.30 -11.62
N TYR A 136 -4.11 8.45 -11.10
CA TYR A 136 -5.29 9.15 -11.63
C TYR A 136 -5.11 9.62 -13.06
N CYS A 137 -3.94 10.15 -13.41
CA CYS A 137 -3.65 10.63 -14.77
C CYS A 137 -3.47 9.51 -15.78
N ALA A 138 -3.16 8.29 -15.36
CA ALA A 138 -2.97 7.14 -16.25
C ALA A 138 -4.28 6.56 -16.78
N ASP A 139 -5.41 6.83 -16.12
CA ASP A 139 -6.75 6.57 -16.65
C ASP A 139 -7.23 7.79 -17.43
N SER A 140 -7.33 7.65 -18.76
CA SER A 140 -7.71 8.75 -19.67
C SER A 140 -9.12 9.25 -19.42
N ASP A 141 -10.06 8.37 -19.09
CA ASP A 141 -11.46 8.73 -18.86
C ASP A 141 -11.60 9.48 -17.54
N TRP A 142 -10.96 9.00 -16.50
CA TRP A 142 -10.88 9.68 -15.21
C TRP A 142 -10.20 11.04 -15.30
N LYS A 143 -9.03 11.08 -15.97
CA LYS A 143 -8.27 12.30 -16.20
C LYS A 143 -9.11 13.38 -16.89
N ASN A 144 -9.83 13.00 -17.95
CA ASN A 144 -10.68 13.92 -18.71
C ASN A 144 -11.90 14.37 -17.90
N ALA A 145 -12.58 13.45 -17.21
CA ALA A 145 -13.75 13.76 -16.38
C ALA A 145 -13.44 14.75 -15.27
N TRP A 146 -12.24 14.68 -14.69
CA TRP A 146 -11.81 15.54 -13.59
C TRP A 146 -10.86 16.67 -14.01
N ASN A 147 -10.62 16.80 -15.31
CA ASN A 147 -9.78 17.85 -15.91
C ASN A 147 -8.37 17.94 -15.26
N LEU A 148 -7.75 16.76 -15.01
CA LEU A 148 -6.44 16.66 -14.38
C LEU A 148 -5.33 17.06 -15.37
N SER A 149 -4.33 17.82 -14.90
CA SER A 149 -3.16 18.20 -15.68
C SER A 149 -2.05 17.15 -15.58
N ASP A 150 -1.15 17.07 -16.57
CA ASP A 150 0.03 16.18 -16.51
C ASP A 150 1.14 16.68 -15.56
N LYS A 151 0.94 17.84 -14.94
CA LYS A 151 1.91 18.47 -14.03
C LYS A 151 1.22 18.83 -12.73
N ILE A 152 1.77 18.34 -11.63
CA ILE A 152 1.56 18.89 -10.30
C ILE A 152 2.35 20.18 -10.15
#